data_fca2a1f7c550987d4c61c2a3ea8821a0
#
_entry.id   fca2a1f7c550987d4c61c2a3ea8821a0
#
_cell.length_a   1.000
_cell.length_b   1.000
_cell.length_c   1.000
_cell.angle_alpha   90.00
_cell.angle_beta   90.00
_cell.angle_gamma   90.00
#
_symmetry.space_group_name_H-M   'P 1'
#
loop_
_entity.id
_entity.type
_entity.pdbx_description
1 polymer ?
#
loop_
_entity_poly.entity_id
_entity_poly.type
_entity_poly.pdbx_seq_one_letter_code
_entity_poly.pdbx_strand_id
1 'polypeptide(L)'
;DFTDADIANDKNLFTNENTIYNAFMNEEVEIHKIHDNLSIIPASPMLDELEVELSSKHNKDLLLMMWLQDNVDRIKEFDFILIDCHPDFQTVTKNAIAVSHYILSPIEPSQYGYMSKSLLIERLQNFKDDVIDARTRETYITAIPYFVGNRIRHNTKSSREFSEKILQDKGTIAMIPEKELFNRSTLDGVPLVEMEKDKDIFNSNKAFYEKLNFAFNEITN
;
A
#
# COMPACT_ATOMS: atom_id res chain seq x y z
N ASP A 1 -0.94 -9.93 21.08
CA ASP A 1 -1.78 -10.67 20.10
C ASP A 1 -3.16 -10.02 20.09
N PHE A 2 -3.42 -9.20 19.07
CA PHE A 2 -4.75 -8.64 18.88
C PHE A 2 -5.63 -9.70 18.21
N THR A 3 -6.75 -10.04 18.83
CA THR A 3 -7.78 -10.85 18.19
C THR A 3 -8.85 -9.95 17.54
N ASP A 4 -9.59 -10.45 16.55
CA ASP A 4 -10.71 -9.70 15.95
C ASP A 4 -11.75 -9.25 16.98
N ALA A 5 -11.87 -9.98 18.09
CA ALA A 5 -12.73 -9.62 19.22
C ALA A 5 -12.17 -8.43 20.01
N ASP A 6 -10.85 -8.31 20.12
CA ASP A 6 -10.20 -7.17 20.79
C ASP A 6 -10.36 -5.90 19.96
N ILE A 7 -10.24 -6.02 18.64
CA ILE A 7 -10.42 -4.91 17.68
C ILE A 7 -11.86 -4.39 17.68
N ALA A 8 -12.86 -5.28 17.81
CA ALA A 8 -14.27 -4.91 17.78
C ALA A 8 -14.79 -4.30 19.09
N ASN A 9 -14.16 -4.57 20.23
CA ASN A 9 -14.69 -4.26 21.56
C ASN A 9 -13.95 -3.15 22.33
N ASP A 10 -12.76 -2.74 21.92
CA ASP A 10 -11.97 -1.77 22.68
C ASP A 10 -11.64 -0.49 21.88
N LYS A 11 -12.44 0.55 22.10
CA LYS A 11 -12.17 1.89 21.56
C LYS A 11 -10.85 2.50 22.07
N ASN A 12 -10.24 1.91 23.10
CA ASN A 12 -8.97 2.36 23.66
C ASN A 12 -7.76 1.66 23.05
N LEU A 13 -7.97 0.66 22.16
CA LEU A 13 -6.90 -0.08 21.51
C LEU A 13 -6.07 0.81 20.57
N PHE A 14 -6.69 1.82 19.99
CA PHE A 14 -6.10 2.72 19.00
C PHE A 14 -5.92 4.12 19.60
N THR A 15 -4.98 4.24 20.54
CA THR A 15 -4.53 5.54 21.03
C THR A 15 -3.53 6.16 20.05
N ASN A 16 -3.21 7.44 20.19
CA ASN A 16 -2.19 8.07 19.35
C ASN A 16 -0.84 7.37 19.47
N GLU A 17 -0.46 6.89 20.66
CA GLU A 17 0.83 6.27 20.97
C GLU A 17 1.05 4.93 20.25
N ASN A 18 -0.01 4.19 19.95
CA ASN A 18 0.06 2.88 19.31
C ASN A 18 -0.40 2.88 17.84
N THR A 19 -0.49 4.04 17.22
CA THR A 19 -0.89 4.21 15.81
C THR A 19 0.10 5.08 15.05
N ILE A 20 -0.07 5.14 13.73
CA ILE A 20 0.73 5.97 12.83
C ILE A 20 0.61 7.48 13.16
N TYR A 21 -0.39 7.92 13.95
CA TYR A 21 -0.58 9.31 14.33
C TYR A 21 0.70 9.91 14.94
N ASN A 22 1.31 9.21 15.91
CA ASN A 22 2.51 9.68 16.57
C ASN A 22 3.72 9.79 15.64
N ALA A 23 3.82 8.96 14.58
CA ALA A 23 4.88 9.11 13.60
C ALA A 23 4.81 10.47 12.89
N PHE A 24 3.61 10.98 12.59
CA PHE A 24 3.42 12.31 12.02
C PHE A 24 3.67 13.47 13.01
N MET A 25 3.67 13.17 14.30
CA MET A 25 4.03 14.13 15.36
C MET A 25 5.50 14.06 15.74
N ASN A 26 6.27 13.17 15.11
CA ASN A 26 7.67 12.84 15.45
C ASN A 26 7.80 12.35 16.89
N GLU A 27 6.85 11.57 17.34
CA GLU A 27 6.79 10.95 18.65
C GLU A 27 7.04 9.44 18.56
N GLU A 28 7.17 8.80 19.71
CA GLU A 28 7.36 7.35 19.78
C GLU A 28 6.09 6.61 19.31
N VAL A 29 6.30 5.56 18.51
CA VAL A 29 5.22 4.69 17.99
C VAL A 29 5.53 3.26 18.36
N GLU A 30 4.53 2.54 18.83
CA GLU A 30 4.62 1.12 19.07
C GLU A 30 4.52 0.34 17.76
N ILE A 31 5.45 -0.60 17.53
CA ILE A 31 5.41 -1.54 16.41
C ILE A 31 4.91 -2.87 16.95
N HIS A 32 3.69 -3.24 16.59
CA HIS A 32 3.02 -4.42 17.11
C HIS A 32 3.41 -5.66 16.33
N LYS A 33 3.99 -6.66 17.02
CA LYS A 33 4.31 -7.95 16.41
C LYS A 33 3.05 -8.79 16.27
N ILE A 34 2.71 -9.18 15.03
CA ILE A 34 1.57 -10.04 14.71
C ILE A 34 2.02 -11.50 14.60
N HIS A 35 3.11 -11.74 13.83
CA HIS A 35 3.77 -13.04 13.66
C HIS A 35 5.28 -12.85 13.70
N ASP A 36 6.03 -13.95 13.64
CA ASP A 36 7.50 -13.89 13.72
C ASP A 36 8.15 -13.00 12.64
N ASN A 37 7.54 -12.92 11.48
CA ASN A 37 8.01 -12.14 10.33
C ASN A 37 7.03 -11.04 9.89
N LEU A 38 6.05 -10.69 10.73
CA LEU A 38 5.06 -9.66 10.41
C LEU A 38 4.79 -8.79 11.62
N SER A 39 4.98 -7.50 11.44
CA SER A 39 4.61 -6.47 12.42
C SER A 39 3.74 -5.40 11.76
N ILE A 40 3.00 -4.66 12.54
CA ILE A 40 2.11 -3.60 12.05
C ILE A 40 2.23 -2.35 12.92
N ILE A 41 2.13 -1.19 12.28
CA ILE A 41 1.73 0.07 12.90
C ILE A 41 0.31 0.35 12.39
N PRO A 42 -0.71 0.32 13.26
CA PRO A 42 -2.09 0.52 12.83
C PRO A 42 -2.34 1.95 12.32
N ALA A 43 -3.33 2.11 11.46
CA ALA A 43 -3.86 3.42 11.13
C ALA A 43 -4.56 4.06 12.35
N SER A 44 -4.54 5.38 12.42
CA SER A 44 -5.29 6.10 13.45
C SER A 44 -6.75 6.29 12.99
N PRO A 45 -7.74 6.09 13.89
CA PRO A 45 -9.11 6.50 13.61
C PRO A 45 -9.27 8.03 13.47
N MET A 46 -8.23 8.80 13.87
CA MET A 46 -8.19 10.26 13.82
C MET A 46 -7.46 10.80 12.59
N LEU A 47 -7.37 10.01 11.48
CA LEU A 47 -6.62 10.45 10.30
C LEU A 47 -7.20 11.70 9.63
N ASP A 48 -8.52 11.89 9.66
CA ASP A 48 -9.16 13.07 9.09
C ASP A 48 -8.78 14.35 9.87
N GLU A 49 -8.76 14.26 11.21
CA GLU A 49 -8.31 15.35 12.08
C GLU A 49 -6.82 15.60 11.90
N LEU A 50 -6.03 14.56 11.74
CA LEU A 50 -4.60 14.63 11.46
C LEU A 50 -4.33 15.40 10.16
N GLU A 51 -5.05 15.12 9.07
CA GLU A 51 -4.91 15.87 7.81
C GLU A 51 -5.10 17.38 8.00
N VAL A 52 -6.10 17.78 8.79
CA VAL A 52 -6.37 19.18 9.10
C VAL A 52 -5.21 19.79 9.89
N GLU A 53 -4.72 19.09 10.91
CA GLU A 53 -3.60 19.55 11.73
C GLU A 53 -2.31 19.69 10.93
N LEU A 54 -2.00 18.70 10.09
CA LEU A 54 -0.80 18.68 9.27
C LEU A 54 -0.81 19.79 8.22
N SER A 55 -1.97 20.21 7.75
CA SER A 55 -2.10 21.22 6.67
C SER A 55 -1.36 22.53 6.99
N SER A 56 -1.23 22.88 8.27
CA SER A 56 -0.57 24.09 8.76
C SER A 56 0.92 23.91 9.12
N LYS A 57 1.42 22.68 9.16
CA LYS A 57 2.82 22.40 9.55
C LYS A 57 3.80 22.73 8.43
N HIS A 58 4.97 23.24 8.80
CA HIS A 58 6.11 23.32 7.90
C HIS A 58 6.62 21.92 7.60
N ASN A 59 7.10 21.70 6.37
CA ASN A 59 7.59 20.40 5.89
C ASN A 59 6.54 19.27 6.02
N LYS A 60 5.27 19.62 5.98
CA LYS A 60 4.16 18.69 6.18
C LYS A 60 4.20 17.43 5.32
N ASP A 61 4.79 17.52 4.14
CA ASP A 61 4.89 16.41 3.17
C ASP A 61 6.11 15.49 3.44
N LEU A 62 6.94 15.79 4.46
CA LEU A 62 8.18 15.05 4.81
C LEU A 62 8.24 14.59 6.27
N LEU A 63 7.15 14.67 7.01
CA LEU A 63 7.12 14.33 8.44
C LEU A 63 7.44 12.87 8.70
N LEU A 64 6.88 11.96 7.89
CA LEU A 64 7.15 10.54 8.01
C LEU A 64 8.62 10.21 7.65
N MET A 65 9.22 10.94 6.72
CA MET A 65 10.64 10.82 6.41
C MET A 65 11.51 11.18 7.61
N MET A 66 11.18 12.27 8.32
CA MET A 66 11.89 12.67 9.53
C MET A 66 11.77 11.60 10.61
N TRP A 67 10.56 11.12 10.87
CA TRP A 67 10.34 10.04 11.85
C TRP A 67 11.11 8.76 11.51
N LEU A 68 11.13 8.33 10.24
CA LEU A 68 11.89 7.15 9.80
C LEU A 68 13.40 7.34 9.99
N GLN A 69 13.92 8.53 9.74
CA GLN A 69 15.35 8.84 9.98
C GLN A 69 15.70 8.76 11.47
N ASP A 70 14.84 9.27 12.34
CA ASP A 70 15.04 9.23 13.80
C ASP A 70 14.88 7.81 14.36
N ASN A 71 14.16 6.92 13.65
CA ASN A 71 13.91 5.53 14.04
C ASN A 71 14.65 4.49 13.17
N VAL A 72 15.69 4.90 12.43
CA VAL A 72 16.37 4.04 11.45
C VAL A 72 16.86 2.71 12.04
N ASP A 73 17.30 2.69 13.29
CA ASP A 73 17.80 1.48 13.96
C ASP A 73 16.71 0.43 14.19
N ARG A 74 15.46 0.86 14.38
CA ARG A 74 14.29 -0.02 14.50
C ARG A 74 13.79 -0.47 13.13
N ILE A 75 13.79 0.44 12.16
CA ILE A 75 13.22 0.24 10.83
C ILE A 75 14.10 -0.67 9.97
N LYS A 76 15.42 -0.59 10.09
CA LYS A 76 16.38 -1.44 9.32
C LYS A 76 16.30 -2.94 9.63
N GLU A 77 15.55 -3.33 10.67
CA GLU A 77 15.31 -4.74 11.02
C GLU A 77 14.31 -5.41 10.06
N PHE A 78 13.57 -4.63 9.28
CA PHE A 78 12.57 -5.11 8.32
C PHE A 78 13.13 -5.18 6.91
N ASP A 79 12.92 -6.29 6.22
CA ASP A 79 13.27 -6.44 4.80
C ASP A 79 12.36 -5.60 3.89
N PHE A 80 11.07 -5.50 4.24
CA PHE A 80 10.05 -4.76 3.51
C PHE A 80 9.18 -3.95 4.46
N ILE A 81 8.81 -2.74 4.02
CA ILE A 81 7.81 -1.89 4.66
C ILE A 81 6.72 -1.62 3.63
N LEU A 82 5.48 -2.04 3.94
CA LEU A 82 4.31 -1.80 3.11
C LEU A 82 3.46 -0.72 3.77
N ILE A 83 3.14 0.33 3.04
CA ILE A 83 2.29 1.42 3.51
C ILE A 83 0.99 1.37 2.72
N ASP A 84 -0.10 0.97 3.38
CA ASP A 84 -1.44 1.02 2.80
C ASP A 84 -1.99 2.44 2.88
N CYS A 85 -2.38 2.99 1.74
CA CYS A 85 -2.79 4.39 1.62
C CYS A 85 -4.25 4.50 1.17
N HIS A 86 -4.93 5.53 1.67
CA HIS A 86 -6.21 5.94 1.12
C HIS A 86 -6.04 6.39 -0.36
N PRO A 87 -7.01 6.14 -1.26
CA PRO A 87 -6.91 6.49 -2.68
C PRO A 87 -7.10 7.99 -2.94
N ASP A 88 -6.34 8.82 -2.26
CA ASP A 88 -6.28 10.26 -2.44
C ASP A 88 -4.82 10.73 -2.72
N PHE A 89 -4.59 12.03 -2.68
CA PHE A 89 -3.26 12.61 -2.82
C PHE A 89 -3.07 13.75 -1.80
N GLN A 90 -3.56 13.52 -0.57
CA GLN A 90 -3.48 14.48 0.54
C GLN A 90 -2.16 14.33 1.31
N THR A 91 -2.01 15.01 2.43
CA THR A 91 -0.75 15.12 3.16
C THR A 91 -0.25 13.77 3.66
N VAL A 92 -1.11 12.91 4.20
CA VAL A 92 -0.74 11.58 4.71
C VAL A 92 -0.22 10.70 3.55
N THR A 93 -0.97 10.65 2.44
CA THR A 93 -0.55 9.89 1.24
C THR A 93 0.74 10.44 0.63
N LYS A 94 0.93 11.76 0.59
CA LYS A 94 2.19 12.38 0.12
C LYS A 94 3.37 11.99 0.99
N ASN A 95 3.21 11.93 2.31
CA ASN A 95 4.25 11.45 3.21
C ASN A 95 4.63 9.99 2.96
N ALA A 96 3.64 9.13 2.73
CA ALA A 96 3.90 7.73 2.36
C ALA A 96 4.68 7.63 1.04
N ILE A 97 4.30 8.42 0.03
CA ILE A 97 5.02 8.51 -1.26
C ILE A 97 6.46 9.01 -1.06
N ALA A 98 6.65 10.01 -0.20
CA ALA A 98 7.96 10.62 0.03
C ALA A 98 9.00 9.65 0.59
N VAL A 99 8.57 8.67 1.38
CA VAL A 99 9.46 7.66 1.99
C VAL A 99 9.55 6.36 1.21
N SER A 100 8.75 6.21 0.16
CA SER A 100 8.67 4.97 -0.61
C SER A 100 9.71 4.92 -1.72
N HIS A 101 10.30 3.75 -1.97
CA HIS A 101 11.07 3.47 -3.18
C HIS A 101 10.15 3.25 -4.38
N TYR A 102 9.00 2.60 -4.14
CA TYR A 102 8.06 2.22 -5.17
C TYR A 102 6.62 2.53 -4.74
N ILE A 103 5.80 2.90 -5.71
CA ILE A 103 4.35 3.02 -5.54
C ILE A 103 3.72 1.90 -6.35
N LEU A 104 2.97 1.02 -5.69
CA LEU A 104 2.22 -0.03 -6.36
C LEU A 104 0.76 0.38 -6.46
N SER A 105 0.30 0.67 -7.69
CA SER A 105 -1.07 1.14 -7.93
C SER A 105 -1.89 0.06 -8.65
N PRO A 106 -2.88 -0.55 -7.98
CA PRO A 106 -3.80 -1.46 -8.63
C PRO A 106 -4.75 -0.69 -9.55
N ILE A 107 -4.91 -1.19 -10.79
CA ILE A 107 -5.83 -0.62 -11.77
C ILE A 107 -6.79 -1.69 -12.29
N GLU A 108 -8.07 -1.35 -12.38
CA GLU A 108 -9.12 -2.25 -12.85
C GLU A 108 -9.40 -2.11 -14.36
N PRO A 109 -9.97 -3.14 -15.02
CA PRO A 109 -10.34 -3.11 -16.44
C PRO A 109 -11.50 -2.16 -16.74
N SER A 110 -11.24 -0.86 -16.65
CA SER A 110 -12.23 0.19 -16.88
C SER A 110 -11.57 1.46 -17.43
N GLN A 111 -12.37 2.34 -18.00
CA GLN A 111 -11.90 3.68 -18.40
C GLN A 111 -11.33 4.46 -17.22
N TYR A 112 -11.98 4.34 -16.05
CA TYR A 112 -11.52 4.99 -14.82
C TYR A 112 -10.14 4.47 -14.36
N GLY A 113 -9.87 3.16 -14.54
CA GLY A 113 -8.55 2.60 -14.25
C GLY A 113 -7.43 3.23 -15.08
N TYR A 114 -7.66 3.47 -16.37
CA TYR A 114 -6.69 4.19 -17.21
C TYR A 114 -6.53 5.65 -16.80
N MET A 115 -7.64 6.32 -16.48
CA MET A 115 -7.60 7.72 -16.04
C MET A 115 -6.86 7.86 -14.70
N SER A 116 -7.08 6.95 -13.75
CA SER A 116 -6.39 6.97 -12.45
C SER A 116 -4.89 6.79 -12.60
N LYS A 117 -4.43 5.94 -13.54
CA LYS A 117 -3.02 5.80 -13.87
C LYS A 117 -2.40 7.11 -14.35
N SER A 118 -3.01 7.76 -15.35
CA SER A 118 -2.51 9.01 -15.90
C SER A 118 -2.48 10.11 -14.85
N LEU A 119 -3.52 10.18 -14.03
CA LEU A 119 -3.64 11.15 -12.94
C LEU A 119 -2.57 10.93 -11.86
N LEU A 120 -2.27 9.68 -11.50
CA LEU A 120 -1.21 9.38 -10.53
C LEU A 120 0.15 9.84 -11.05
N ILE A 121 0.47 9.55 -12.32
CA ILE A 121 1.75 9.97 -12.94
C ILE A 121 1.88 11.50 -12.93
N GLU A 122 0.83 12.22 -13.33
CA GLU A 122 0.81 13.68 -13.33
C GLU A 122 0.98 14.25 -11.92
N ARG A 123 0.21 13.77 -10.95
CA ARG A 123 0.29 14.24 -9.56
C ARG A 123 1.63 13.94 -8.92
N LEU A 124 2.21 12.76 -9.21
CA LEU A 124 3.53 12.40 -8.71
C LEU A 124 4.61 13.32 -9.31
N GLN A 125 4.51 13.66 -10.60
CA GLN A 125 5.46 14.59 -11.21
C GLN A 125 5.35 15.99 -10.59
N ASN A 126 4.16 16.51 -10.42
CA ASN A 126 3.95 17.79 -9.75
C ASN A 126 4.51 17.77 -8.31
N PHE A 127 4.29 16.68 -7.58
CA PHE A 127 4.82 16.53 -6.22
C PHE A 127 6.36 16.49 -6.20
N LYS A 128 6.98 15.83 -7.17
CA LYS A 128 8.45 15.83 -7.34
C LYS A 128 8.99 17.23 -7.62
N ASP A 129 8.28 18.02 -8.40
CA ASP A 129 8.67 19.38 -8.75
C ASP A 129 8.48 20.37 -7.58
N ASP A 130 7.50 20.11 -6.72
CA ASP A 130 7.19 20.94 -5.54
C ASP A 130 8.15 20.68 -4.35
N VAL A 131 8.62 19.43 -4.18
CA VAL A 131 9.41 19.01 -3.02
C VAL A 131 10.88 18.80 -3.41
N ILE A 132 11.60 19.92 -3.52
CA ILE A 132 12.99 19.97 -3.93
C ILE A 132 13.88 20.56 -2.83
N ASP A 133 15.12 20.10 -2.78
CA ASP A 133 16.17 20.76 -2.00
C ASP A 133 16.50 22.13 -2.62
N ALA A 134 16.40 23.19 -1.82
CA ALA A 134 16.58 24.56 -2.31
C ALA A 134 18.02 24.84 -2.81
N ARG A 135 18.99 24.06 -2.34
CA ARG A 135 20.41 24.23 -2.69
C ARG A 135 20.81 23.41 -3.90
N THR A 136 20.46 22.11 -3.91
CA THR A 136 20.84 21.17 -4.99
C THR A 136 19.87 21.19 -6.17
N ARG A 137 18.65 21.64 -5.96
CA ARG A 137 17.54 21.58 -6.92
C ARG A 137 17.08 20.16 -7.26
N GLU A 138 17.50 19.18 -6.48
CA GLU A 138 17.08 17.80 -6.61
C GLU A 138 15.83 17.55 -5.76
N THR A 139 14.94 16.69 -6.27
CA THR A 139 13.75 16.31 -5.51
C THR A 139 14.09 15.32 -4.40
N TYR A 140 13.41 15.42 -3.27
CA TYR A 140 13.44 14.40 -2.22
C TYR A 140 12.62 13.14 -2.59
N ILE A 141 11.73 13.25 -3.59
CA ILE A 141 10.79 12.18 -3.96
C ILE A 141 11.41 11.27 -5.02
N THR A 142 11.88 10.12 -4.61
CA THR A 142 12.53 9.13 -5.49
C THR A 142 11.58 8.02 -5.95
N ALA A 143 10.37 7.97 -5.42
CA ALA A 143 9.40 6.91 -5.69
C ALA A 143 9.13 6.70 -7.18
N ILE A 144 9.13 5.43 -7.60
CA ILE A 144 8.82 4.98 -8.96
C ILE A 144 7.45 4.33 -8.98
N PRO A 145 6.50 4.78 -9.81
CA PRO A 145 5.18 4.19 -9.88
C PRO A 145 5.18 2.93 -10.76
N TYR A 146 4.65 1.84 -10.21
CA TYR A 146 4.32 0.61 -10.92
C TYR A 146 2.82 0.33 -10.82
N PHE A 147 2.30 -0.35 -11.82
CA PHE A 147 0.88 -0.65 -11.93
C PHE A 147 0.66 -2.16 -11.96
N VAL A 148 -0.44 -2.57 -11.32
CA VAL A 148 -0.89 -3.96 -11.29
C VAL A 148 -2.31 -4.01 -11.84
N GLY A 149 -2.52 -4.76 -12.91
CA GLY A 149 -3.87 -5.05 -13.38
C GLY A 149 -4.60 -5.89 -12.34
N ASN A 150 -5.66 -5.35 -11.75
CA ASN A 150 -6.40 -6.00 -10.68
C ASN A 150 -7.80 -6.42 -11.14
N ARG A 151 -8.38 -7.45 -10.51
CA ARG A 151 -9.72 -7.98 -10.80
C ARG A 151 -9.93 -8.36 -12.26
N ILE A 152 -8.91 -8.98 -12.86
CA ILE A 152 -8.95 -9.40 -14.26
C ILE A 152 -9.88 -10.59 -14.45
N ARG A 153 -10.97 -10.40 -15.19
CA ARG A 153 -11.95 -11.45 -15.54
C ARG A 153 -11.58 -12.13 -16.85
N HIS A 154 -11.51 -13.46 -16.87
CA HIS A 154 -11.14 -14.20 -18.06
C HIS A 154 -12.15 -14.10 -19.22
N ASN A 155 -13.43 -13.91 -18.92
CA ASN A 155 -14.52 -14.08 -19.87
C ASN A 155 -15.15 -12.77 -20.34
N THR A 156 -14.60 -11.60 -20.03
CA THR A 156 -15.15 -10.32 -20.47
C THR A 156 -14.30 -9.69 -21.58
N LYS A 157 -14.96 -9.08 -22.55
CA LYS A 157 -14.28 -8.36 -23.65
C LYS A 157 -13.43 -7.22 -23.10
N SER A 158 -13.97 -6.47 -22.14
CA SER A 158 -13.27 -5.36 -21.49
C SER A 158 -11.97 -5.79 -20.80
N SER A 159 -11.98 -6.93 -20.08
CA SER A 159 -10.74 -7.44 -19.43
C SER A 159 -9.69 -7.89 -20.44
N ARG A 160 -10.11 -8.46 -21.57
CA ARG A 160 -9.17 -8.85 -22.64
C ARG A 160 -8.51 -7.64 -23.29
N GLU A 161 -9.31 -6.67 -23.71
CA GLU A 161 -8.82 -5.42 -24.32
C GLU A 161 -7.93 -4.63 -23.34
N PHE A 162 -8.29 -4.63 -22.07
CA PHE A 162 -7.49 -4.03 -21.01
C PHE A 162 -6.15 -4.75 -20.84
N SER A 163 -6.16 -6.09 -20.72
CA SER A 163 -4.93 -6.87 -20.55
C SER A 163 -3.97 -6.70 -21.73
N GLU A 164 -4.46 -6.67 -22.97
CA GLU A 164 -3.64 -6.44 -24.15
C GLU A 164 -2.97 -5.05 -24.13
N LYS A 165 -3.69 -4.01 -23.71
CA LYS A 165 -3.16 -2.66 -23.61
C LYS A 165 -2.13 -2.50 -22.50
N ILE A 166 -2.44 -3.05 -21.31
CA ILE A 166 -1.61 -2.84 -20.13
C ILE A 166 -0.32 -3.70 -20.17
N LEU A 167 -0.33 -4.84 -20.84
CA LEU A 167 0.88 -5.64 -21.09
C LEU A 167 1.90 -4.93 -21.99
N GLN A 168 1.46 -4.00 -22.83
CA GLN A 168 2.35 -3.18 -23.67
C GLN A 168 2.94 -1.98 -22.90
N ASP A 169 2.44 -1.71 -21.71
CA ASP A 169 2.85 -0.59 -20.90
C ASP A 169 3.99 -0.99 -19.98
N LYS A 170 5.15 -0.32 -20.13
CA LYS A 170 6.38 -0.61 -19.38
C LYS A 170 6.27 -0.44 -17.86
N GLY A 171 5.27 0.30 -17.38
CA GLY A 171 5.05 0.50 -15.95
C GLY A 171 4.14 -0.55 -15.31
N THR A 172 3.58 -1.49 -16.11
CA THR A 172 2.74 -2.58 -15.57
C THR A 172 3.58 -3.83 -15.36
N ILE A 173 3.63 -4.29 -14.11
CA ILE A 173 4.52 -5.38 -13.70
C ILE A 173 3.79 -6.69 -13.43
N ALA A 174 2.49 -6.67 -13.13
CA ALA A 174 1.74 -7.87 -12.83
C ALA A 174 0.25 -7.74 -13.15
N MET A 175 -0.44 -8.88 -13.21
CA MET A 175 -1.90 -8.95 -13.32
C MET A 175 -2.47 -9.96 -12.34
N ILE A 176 -3.43 -9.51 -11.53
CA ILE A 176 -4.11 -10.32 -10.52
C ILE A 176 -5.52 -10.66 -11.03
N PRO A 177 -5.86 -11.95 -11.17
CA PRO A 177 -7.18 -12.37 -11.60
C PRO A 177 -8.22 -12.12 -10.52
N GLU A 178 -9.47 -11.83 -10.93
CA GLU A 178 -10.60 -11.84 -10.02
C GLU A 178 -10.92 -13.27 -9.59
N LYS A 179 -11.09 -13.48 -8.30
CA LYS A 179 -11.41 -14.79 -7.73
C LYS A 179 -12.22 -14.64 -6.44
N GLU A 180 -13.22 -15.49 -6.25
CA GLU A 180 -14.05 -15.53 -5.04
C GLU A 180 -13.25 -15.80 -3.77
N LEU A 181 -12.08 -16.44 -3.89
CA LEU A 181 -11.19 -16.66 -2.74
C LEU A 181 -10.75 -15.38 -2.03
N PHE A 182 -10.68 -14.24 -2.72
CA PHE A 182 -10.38 -12.95 -2.07
C PHE A 182 -11.50 -12.54 -1.10
N ASN A 183 -12.77 -12.65 -1.55
CA ASN A 183 -13.91 -12.34 -0.69
C ASN A 183 -13.96 -13.30 0.50
N ARG A 184 -13.75 -14.58 0.23
CA ARG A 184 -13.75 -15.61 1.26
C ARG A 184 -12.64 -15.41 2.29
N SER A 185 -11.42 -15.06 1.84
CA SER A 185 -10.31 -14.72 2.72
C SER A 185 -10.69 -13.61 3.71
N THR A 186 -11.36 -12.56 3.22
CA THR A 186 -11.81 -11.45 4.07
C THR A 186 -12.92 -11.86 5.04
N LEU A 187 -13.89 -12.66 4.57
CA LEU A 187 -15.02 -13.10 5.41
C LEU A 187 -14.61 -14.09 6.50
N ASP A 188 -13.70 -15.00 6.15
CA ASP A 188 -13.24 -16.07 7.06
C ASP A 188 -12.08 -15.57 7.96
N GLY A 189 -11.53 -14.37 7.71
CA GLY A 189 -10.34 -13.85 8.41
C GLY A 189 -9.08 -14.68 8.17
N VAL A 190 -9.03 -15.47 7.06
CA VAL A 190 -7.91 -16.37 6.75
C VAL A 190 -7.18 -15.87 5.50
N PRO A 191 -5.90 -15.47 5.61
CA PRO A 191 -5.13 -15.04 4.45
C PRO A 191 -5.04 -16.10 3.34
N LEU A 192 -5.00 -15.66 2.08
CA LEU A 192 -4.89 -16.57 0.92
C LEU A 192 -3.68 -17.50 1.02
N VAL A 193 -2.56 -17.02 1.56
CA VAL A 193 -1.33 -17.81 1.78
C VAL A 193 -1.55 -18.95 2.78
N GLU A 194 -2.43 -18.78 3.75
CA GLU A 194 -2.82 -19.85 4.68
C GLU A 194 -3.82 -20.81 4.03
N MET A 195 -4.78 -20.29 3.26
CA MET A 195 -5.71 -21.11 2.48
C MET A 195 -4.99 -21.99 1.46
N GLU A 196 -3.87 -21.53 0.89
CA GLU A 196 -3.04 -22.30 -0.07
C GLU A 196 -2.45 -23.57 0.55
N LYS A 197 -2.24 -23.61 1.86
CA LYS A 197 -1.71 -24.77 2.57
C LYS A 197 -2.73 -25.93 2.66
N ASP A 198 -4.02 -25.63 2.52
CA ASP A 198 -5.07 -26.64 2.42
C ASP A 198 -5.03 -27.30 1.03
N LYS A 199 -4.78 -28.61 0.99
CA LYS A 199 -4.64 -29.36 -0.26
C LYS A 199 -5.87 -29.35 -1.14
N ASP A 200 -7.07 -29.37 -0.55
CA ASP A 200 -8.33 -29.40 -1.31
C ASP A 200 -8.60 -28.04 -1.92
N ILE A 201 -8.37 -26.96 -1.15
CA ILE A 201 -8.49 -25.58 -1.65
C ILE A 201 -7.45 -25.34 -2.74
N PHE A 202 -6.17 -25.71 -2.52
CA PHE A 202 -5.11 -25.55 -3.50
C PHE A 202 -5.42 -26.29 -4.81
N ASN A 203 -5.73 -27.59 -4.74
CA ASN A 203 -5.99 -28.41 -5.93
C ASN A 203 -7.18 -27.89 -6.75
N SER A 204 -8.24 -27.42 -6.07
CA SER A 204 -9.41 -26.83 -6.72
C SER A 204 -9.13 -25.48 -7.38
N ASN A 205 -8.06 -24.81 -6.99
CA ASN A 205 -7.71 -23.46 -7.44
C ASN A 205 -6.26 -23.33 -7.93
N LYS A 206 -5.62 -24.44 -8.31
CA LYS A 206 -4.19 -24.49 -8.64
C LYS A 206 -3.75 -23.42 -9.64
N ALA A 207 -4.44 -23.31 -10.77
CA ALA A 207 -4.11 -22.31 -11.79
C ALA A 207 -4.26 -20.85 -11.32
N PHE A 208 -5.09 -20.59 -10.33
CA PHE A 208 -5.21 -19.27 -9.70
C PHE A 208 -4.00 -18.99 -8.81
N TYR A 209 -3.62 -19.93 -7.93
CA TYR A 209 -2.45 -19.76 -7.07
C TYR A 209 -1.14 -19.65 -7.85
N GLU A 210 -0.96 -20.44 -8.91
CA GLU A 210 0.20 -20.33 -9.79
C GLU A 210 0.33 -18.93 -10.41
N LYS A 211 -0.79 -18.32 -10.87
CA LYS A 211 -0.79 -16.97 -11.41
C LYS A 211 -0.57 -15.92 -10.33
N LEU A 212 -1.17 -16.10 -9.16
CA LEU A 212 -1.03 -15.19 -8.04
C LEU A 212 0.43 -15.16 -7.55
N ASN A 213 1.02 -16.34 -7.34
CA ASN A 213 2.41 -16.46 -6.92
C ASN A 213 3.39 -15.90 -7.96
N PHE A 214 3.11 -16.10 -9.25
CA PHE A 214 3.88 -15.45 -10.32
C PHE A 214 3.78 -13.92 -10.22
N ALA A 215 2.57 -13.37 -10.07
CA ALA A 215 2.37 -11.93 -9.94
C ALA A 215 3.09 -11.34 -8.72
N PHE A 216 3.04 -12.01 -7.57
CA PHE A 216 3.75 -11.55 -6.38
C PHE A 216 5.27 -11.64 -6.54
N ASN A 217 5.80 -12.67 -7.19
CA ASN A 217 7.23 -12.78 -7.49
C ASN A 217 7.71 -11.61 -8.38
N GLU A 218 6.91 -11.20 -9.37
CA GLU A 218 7.24 -10.03 -10.23
C GLU A 218 7.21 -8.71 -9.44
N ILE A 219 6.38 -8.61 -8.39
CA ILE A 219 6.28 -7.43 -7.53
C ILE A 219 7.47 -7.33 -6.55
N THR A 220 8.00 -8.47 -6.10
CA THR A 220 9.01 -8.52 -5.03
C THR A 220 10.45 -8.66 -5.53
N ASN A 221 10.66 -8.91 -6.83
CA ASN A 221 11.97 -8.96 -7.49
C ASN A 221 12.29 -7.68 -8.27
#